data_c5229e6d62c018f2286eff8770c5b321
#
_entry.id   c5229e6d62c018f2286eff8770c5b321
#
_cell.length_a   1.000
_cell.length_b   1.000
_cell.length_c   1.000
_cell.angle_alpha   90.00
_cell.angle_beta   90.00
_cell.angle_gamma   90.00
#
_symmetry.space_group_name_H-M   'P 1'
#
loop_
_entity.id
_entity.type
_entity.pdbx_description
1 polymer ?
#
loop_
_entity_poly.entity_id
_entity_poly.type
_entity_poly.pdbx_seq_one_letter_code
_entity_poly.pdbx_strand_id
1 'polypeptide(L)'
;MLTWFYSYMRRCDLEQFSQQIVNGISLGSIYALVALGYTMVYGIIKLINFAHGDVYMVGAYVGFAVTTFAGIGFIPALITSMAACAILGMTIEKVAYKPLRNSTRIAVLITAIGVSLLLEYGMMYFVGAQVRSYPKLLSEEVLTIGSVIIKMQQIYIVITVLVLMVILQYVVKRTKVGKAMRAVSADKD
;
A
#
# COMPACT_ATOMS: atom_id res chain seq x y z
N MET A 1 -23.56 17.83 40.50
CA MET A 1 -23.64 18.21 39.10
C MET A 1 -22.29 18.17 38.39
N LEU A 2 -21.23 18.76 38.92
CA LEU A 2 -19.86 18.77 38.39
C LEU A 2 -19.24 17.36 38.27
N THR A 3 -19.42 16.48 39.23
CA THR A 3 -18.87 15.11 39.20
C THR A 3 -19.46 14.23 38.09
N TRP A 4 -20.75 14.42 37.80
CA TRP A 4 -21.43 13.73 36.71
C TRP A 4 -20.90 14.21 35.32
N PHE A 5 -20.68 15.51 35.17
CA PHE A 5 -20.12 16.12 33.97
C PHE A 5 -18.69 15.64 33.72
N TYR A 6 -17.83 15.57 34.73
CA TYR A 6 -16.48 15.05 34.66
C TYR A 6 -16.44 13.56 34.30
N SER A 7 -17.33 12.75 34.83
CA SER A 7 -17.43 11.34 34.52
C SER A 7 -17.93 11.10 33.09
N TYR A 8 -18.82 11.94 32.58
CA TYR A 8 -19.30 11.90 31.21
C TYR A 8 -18.20 12.28 30.21
N MET A 9 -17.49 13.39 30.46
CA MET A 9 -16.34 13.81 29.64
C MET A 9 -15.26 12.72 29.56
N ARG A 10 -14.86 12.18 30.67
CA ARG A 10 -13.85 11.11 30.73
C ARG A 10 -14.28 9.84 29.97
N ARG A 11 -15.54 9.50 29.94
CA ARG A 11 -16.05 8.37 29.15
C ARG A 11 -15.98 8.67 27.65
N CYS A 12 -16.40 9.84 27.22
CA CYS A 12 -16.28 10.26 25.81
C CYS A 12 -14.82 10.24 25.33
N ASP A 13 -13.88 10.69 26.17
CA ASP A 13 -12.45 10.67 25.83
C ASP A 13 -11.91 9.24 25.67
N LEU A 14 -12.29 8.30 26.55
CA LEU A 14 -11.88 6.90 26.47
C LEU A 14 -12.48 6.19 25.25
N GLU A 15 -13.74 6.47 24.93
CA GLU A 15 -14.42 5.92 23.75
C GLU A 15 -13.77 6.40 22.44
N GLN A 16 -13.52 7.70 22.35
CA GLN A 16 -12.82 8.28 21.20
C GLN A 16 -11.40 7.74 21.08
N PHE A 17 -10.66 7.61 22.18
CA PHE A 17 -9.32 7.06 22.18
C PHE A 17 -9.30 5.61 21.69
N SER A 18 -10.20 4.77 22.18
CA SER A 18 -10.32 3.38 21.74
C SER A 18 -10.66 3.27 20.25
N GLN A 19 -11.58 4.12 19.76
CA GLN A 19 -11.93 4.19 18.35
C GLN A 19 -10.74 4.61 17.49
N GLN A 20 -9.95 5.59 17.94
CA GLN A 20 -8.75 6.04 17.21
C GLN A 20 -7.66 4.97 17.17
N ILE A 21 -7.51 4.14 18.19
CA ILE A 21 -6.60 2.99 18.16
C ILE A 21 -7.01 2.02 17.05
N VAL A 22 -8.29 1.67 16.95
CA VAL A 22 -8.79 0.76 15.89
C VAL A 22 -8.55 1.35 14.49
N ASN A 23 -8.88 2.62 14.31
CA ASN A 23 -8.65 3.32 13.05
C ASN A 23 -7.15 3.40 12.72
N GLY A 24 -6.31 3.68 13.72
CA GLY A 24 -4.86 3.74 13.60
C GLY A 24 -4.23 2.40 13.23
N ILE A 25 -4.68 1.30 13.82
CA ILE A 25 -4.22 -0.05 13.47
C ILE A 25 -4.58 -0.39 12.03
N SER A 26 -5.79 -0.08 11.60
CA SER A 26 -6.24 -0.34 10.23
C SER A 26 -5.40 0.45 9.21
N LEU A 27 -5.26 1.75 9.41
CA LEU A 27 -4.46 2.61 8.54
C LEU A 27 -2.96 2.25 8.60
N GLY A 28 -2.44 2.01 9.80
CA GLY A 28 -1.06 1.60 10.03
C GLY A 28 -0.71 0.28 9.37
N SER A 29 -1.67 -0.65 9.28
CA SER A 29 -1.49 -1.93 8.57
C SER A 29 -1.24 -1.72 7.08
N ILE A 30 -1.95 -0.80 6.44
CA ILE A 30 -1.73 -0.47 5.02
C ILE A 30 -0.33 0.14 4.83
N TYR A 31 0.04 1.11 5.67
CA TYR A 31 1.38 1.69 5.61
C TYR A 31 2.49 0.68 5.88
N ALA A 32 2.27 -0.26 6.80
CA ALA A 32 3.22 -1.33 7.08
C ALA A 32 3.47 -2.22 5.85
N LEU A 33 2.40 -2.54 5.09
CA LEU A 33 2.53 -3.34 3.86
C LEU A 33 3.29 -2.57 2.77
N VAL A 34 3.00 -1.29 2.58
CA VAL A 34 3.72 -0.43 1.64
C VAL A 34 5.20 -0.31 2.03
N ALA A 35 5.48 -0.05 3.31
CA ALA A 35 6.84 0.05 3.84
C ALA A 35 7.62 -1.27 3.68
N LEU A 36 6.95 -2.41 3.86
CA LEU A 36 7.56 -3.73 3.72
C LEU A 36 7.92 -4.01 2.25
N GLY A 37 7.06 -3.65 1.30
CA GLY A 37 7.37 -3.71 -0.13
C GLY A 37 8.55 -2.81 -0.50
N TYR A 38 8.56 -1.59 0.02
CA TYR A 38 9.65 -0.63 -0.17
C TYR A 38 10.98 -1.14 0.38
N THR A 39 11.00 -1.63 1.62
CA THR A 39 12.23 -2.15 2.28
C THR A 39 12.75 -3.39 1.58
N MET A 40 11.88 -4.22 1.01
CA MET A 40 12.28 -5.39 0.23
C MET A 40 13.03 -4.97 -1.05
N VAL A 41 12.49 -4.02 -1.80
CA VAL A 41 13.14 -3.49 -3.02
C VAL A 41 14.48 -2.82 -2.67
N TYR A 42 14.48 -1.96 -1.65
CA TYR A 42 15.70 -1.31 -1.15
C TYR A 42 16.76 -2.33 -0.69
N GLY A 43 16.34 -3.39 0.00
CA GLY A 43 17.23 -4.44 0.48
C GLY A 43 17.96 -5.19 -0.64
N ILE A 44 17.37 -5.29 -1.82
CA ILE A 44 17.93 -5.98 -2.98
C ILE A 44 18.81 -5.04 -3.83
N ILE A 45 18.24 -3.91 -4.24
CA ILE A 45 18.86 -3.02 -5.23
C ILE A 45 19.71 -1.94 -4.55
N LYS A 46 19.51 -1.70 -3.24
CA LYS A 46 20.13 -0.63 -2.43
C LYS A 46 19.93 0.78 -3.02
N LEU A 47 18.88 0.95 -3.81
CA LEU A 47 18.45 2.21 -4.36
C LEU A 47 17.07 2.58 -3.82
N ILE A 48 16.92 3.86 -3.46
CA ILE A 48 15.65 4.40 -2.98
C ILE A 48 14.73 4.59 -4.18
N ASN A 49 13.63 3.85 -4.22
CA ASN A 49 12.61 3.99 -5.27
C ASN A 49 11.46 4.89 -4.79
N PHE A 50 11.56 6.19 -5.06
CA PHE A 50 10.49 7.14 -4.71
C PHE A 50 9.18 6.88 -5.42
N ALA A 51 9.21 6.28 -6.62
CA ALA A 51 8.00 5.94 -7.38
C ALA A 51 7.19 4.76 -6.80
N HIS A 52 7.65 4.12 -5.70
CA HIS A 52 6.96 2.96 -5.13
C HIS A 52 5.54 3.28 -4.66
N GLY A 53 5.34 4.44 -4.01
CA GLY A 53 4.03 4.93 -3.60
C GLY A 53 3.11 5.21 -4.79
N ASP A 54 3.67 5.73 -5.87
CA ASP A 54 2.89 6.07 -7.08
C ASP A 54 2.48 4.82 -7.85
N VAL A 55 3.31 3.76 -7.85
CA VAL A 55 2.91 2.46 -8.39
C VAL A 55 1.73 1.89 -7.59
N TYR A 56 1.73 2.02 -6.26
CA TYR A 56 0.58 1.66 -5.42
C TYR A 56 -0.66 2.49 -5.79
N MET A 57 -0.51 3.80 -5.95
CA MET A 57 -1.59 4.70 -6.39
C MET A 57 -2.18 4.24 -7.72
N VAL A 58 -1.35 3.98 -8.74
CA VAL A 58 -1.83 3.48 -10.05
C VAL A 58 -2.59 2.17 -9.89
N GLY A 59 -2.09 1.24 -9.07
CA GLY A 59 -2.78 -0.02 -8.78
C GLY A 59 -4.16 0.20 -8.16
N ALA A 60 -4.29 1.15 -7.24
CA ALA A 60 -5.57 1.52 -6.65
C ALA A 60 -6.55 2.07 -7.69
N TYR A 61 -6.08 2.93 -8.60
CA TYR A 61 -6.92 3.47 -9.68
C TYR A 61 -7.32 2.41 -10.72
N VAL A 62 -6.44 1.47 -11.05
CA VAL A 62 -6.78 0.34 -11.93
C VAL A 62 -7.88 -0.51 -11.30
N GLY A 63 -7.74 -0.85 -10.02
CA GLY A 63 -8.78 -1.58 -9.28
C GLY A 63 -10.11 -0.81 -9.24
N PHE A 64 -10.07 0.49 -8.98
CA PHE A 64 -11.24 1.35 -9.03
C PHE A 64 -11.89 1.35 -10.41
N ALA A 65 -11.10 1.48 -11.48
CA ALA A 65 -11.63 1.49 -12.84
C ALA A 65 -12.30 0.16 -13.21
N VAL A 66 -11.66 -0.96 -12.89
CA VAL A 66 -12.18 -2.30 -13.15
C VAL A 66 -13.49 -2.55 -12.39
N THR A 67 -13.55 -2.17 -11.12
CA THR A 67 -14.76 -2.35 -10.32
C THR A 67 -15.89 -1.43 -10.74
N THR A 68 -15.59 -0.19 -11.14
CA THR A 68 -16.61 0.82 -11.47
C THR A 68 -17.13 0.64 -12.90
N PHE A 69 -16.25 0.42 -13.88
CA PHE A 69 -16.64 0.38 -15.30
C PHE A 69 -16.95 -1.03 -15.78
N ALA A 70 -16.24 -2.05 -15.32
CA ALA A 70 -16.49 -3.42 -15.72
C ALA A 70 -17.49 -4.15 -14.80
N GLY A 71 -17.84 -3.57 -13.65
CA GLY A 71 -18.78 -4.18 -12.70
C GLY A 71 -18.30 -5.51 -12.11
N ILE A 72 -16.97 -5.75 -12.19
CA ILE A 72 -16.37 -7.03 -11.80
C ILE A 72 -16.10 -7.02 -10.29
N GLY A 73 -16.28 -8.18 -9.65
CA GLY A 73 -16.11 -8.34 -8.21
C GLY A 73 -14.67 -8.04 -7.72
N PHE A 74 -14.49 -8.05 -6.41
CA PHE A 74 -13.24 -7.70 -5.73
C PHE A 74 -12.02 -8.53 -6.18
N ILE A 75 -12.17 -9.86 -6.29
CA ILE A 75 -11.04 -10.75 -6.60
C ILE A 75 -10.43 -10.51 -7.99
N PRO A 76 -11.21 -10.43 -9.08
CA PRO A 76 -10.66 -10.09 -10.39
C PRO A 76 -10.05 -8.70 -10.43
N ALA A 77 -10.65 -7.71 -9.74
CA ALA A 77 -10.10 -6.36 -9.65
C ALA A 77 -8.73 -6.35 -8.95
N LEU A 78 -8.56 -7.15 -7.91
CA LEU A 78 -7.28 -7.32 -7.22
C LEU A 78 -6.22 -7.92 -8.16
N ILE A 79 -6.56 -9.00 -8.88
CA ILE A 79 -5.63 -9.65 -9.81
C ILE A 79 -5.21 -8.70 -10.93
N THR A 80 -6.15 -7.95 -11.52
CA THR A 80 -5.84 -6.99 -12.58
C THR A 80 -4.99 -5.84 -12.08
N SER A 81 -5.23 -5.32 -10.87
CA SER A 81 -4.38 -4.30 -10.23
C SER A 81 -2.97 -4.82 -9.98
N MET A 82 -2.82 -6.04 -9.47
CA MET A 82 -1.52 -6.67 -9.26
C MET A 82 -0.75 -6.83 -10.58
N ALA A 83 -1.42 -7.30 -11.63
CA ALA A 83 -0.83 -7.45 -12.97
C ALA A 83 -0.40 -6.09 -13.53
N ALA A 84 -1.24 -5.07 -13.43
CA ALA A 84 -0.92 -3.71 -13.87
C ALA A 84 0.29 -3.13 -13.12
N CYS A 85 0.34 -3.26 -11.80
CA CYS A 85 1.48 -2.83 -10.99
C CYS A 85 2.78 -3.59 -11.38
N ALA A 86 2.69 -4.89 -11.64
CA ALA A 86 3.83 -5.68 -12.06
C ALA A 86 4.36 -5.23 -13.44
N ILE A 87 3.48 -5.02 -14.41
CA ILE A 87 3.85 -4.51 -15.75
C ILE A 87 4.45 -3.10 -15.63
N LEU A 88 3.83 -2.22 -14.85
CA LEU A 88 4.33 -0.87 -14.64
C LEU A 88 5.70 -0.88 -13.97
N GLY A 89 5.89 -1.68 -12.92
CA GLY A 89 7.17 -1.82 -12.23
C GLY A 89 8.28 -2.34 -13.14
N MET A 90 7.99 -3.37 -13.96
CA MET A 90 8.94 -3.88 -14.97
C MET A 90 9.27 -2.83 -16.03
N THR A 91 8.30 -2.02 -16.43
CA THR A 91 8.50 -0.95 -17.40
C THR A 91 9.40 0.13 -16.84
N ILE A 92 9.13 0.58 -15.60
CA ILE A 92 9.96 1.57 -14.91
C ILE A 92 11.40 1.05 -14.75
N GLU A 93 11.55 -0.20 -14.32
CA GLU A 93 12.89 -0.80 -14.18
C GLU A 93 13.63 -0.81 -15.52
N LYS A 94 12.99 -1.29 -16.58
CA LYS A 94 13.61 -1.44 -17.89
C LYS A 94 13.95 -0.10 -18.55
N VAL A 95 13.05 0.89 -18.44
CA VAL A 95 13.18 2.18 -19.16
C VAL A 95 13.95 3.20 -18.32
N ALA A 96 13.68 3.28 -17.01
CA ALA A 96 14.25 4.33 -16.17
C ALA A 96 15.50 3.87 -15.41
N TYR A 97 15.50 2.69 -14.80
CA TYR A 97 16.59 2.30 -13.89
C TYR A 97 17.69 1.50 -14.56
N LYS A 98 17.37 0.58 -15.48
CA LYS A 98 18.35 -0.25 -16.16
C LYS A 98 19.41 0.54 -16.95
N PRO A 99 19.07 1.62 -17.69
CA PRO A 99 20.06 2.43 -18.39
C PRO A 99 21.03 3.16 -17.43
N LEU A 100 20.59 3.42 -16.19
CA LEU A 100 21.35 4.16 -15.19
C LEU A 100 22.10 3.27 -14.20
N ARG A 101 22.14 1.98 -14.42
CA ARG A 101 22.76 1.01 -13.49
C ARG A 101 24.25 1.30 -13.24
N ASN A 102 24.95 1.82 -14.25
CA ASN A 102 26.38 2.19 -14.17
C ASN A 102 26.59 3.69 -13.88
N SER A 103 25.54 4.44 -13.59
CA SER A 103 25.60 5.87 -13.29
C SER A 103 25.77 6.13 -11.82
N THR A 104 25.97 7.40 -11.44
CA THR A 104 26.06 7.80 -10.03
C THR A 104 24.74 7.55 -9.29
N ARG A 105 24.82 7.26 -8.00
CA ARG A 105 23.62 7.06 -7.15
C ARG A 105 22.67 8.26 -7.18
N ILE A 106 23.22 9.47 -7.34
CA ILE A 106 22.44 10.71 -7.44
C ILE A 106 21.61 10.73 -8.73
N ALA A 107 22.17 10.29 -9.87
CA ALA A 107 21.43 10.24 -11.14
C ALA A 107 20.21 9.30 -11.04
N VAL A 108 20.38 8.13 -10.43
CA VAL A 108 19.28 7.18 -10.21
C VAL A 108 18.22 7.77 -9.28
N LEU A 109 18.62 8.47 -8.23
CA LEU A 109 17.72 9.12 -7.27
C LEU A 109 16.89 10.22 -7.95
N ILE A 110 17.51 11.09 -8.74
CA ILE A 110 16.81 12.14 -9.50
C ILE A 110 15.82 11.51 -10.50
N THR A 111 16.23 10.43 -11.17
CA THR A 111 15.34 9.71 -12.08
C THR A 111 14.16 9.10 -11.36
N ALA A 112 14.35 8.54 -10.16
CA ALA A 112 13.27 8.00 -9.34
C ALA A 112 12.24 9.08 -8.97
N ILE A 113 12.71 10.28 -8.61
CA ILE A 113 11.84 11.44 -8.36
C ILE A 113 11.11 11.85 -9.65
N GLY A 114 11.82 11.89 -10.78
CA GLY A 114 11.21 12.22 -12.08
C GLY A 114 10.12 11.24 -12.49
N VAL A 115 10.33 9.94 -12.26
CA VAL A 115 9.31 8.90 -12.51
C VAL A 115 8.10 9.07 -11.56
N SER A 116 8.35 9.37 -10.29
CA SER A 116 7.30 9.65 -9.30
C SER A 116 6.41 10.80 -9.78
N LEU A 117 7.01 11.95 -10.11
CA LEU A 117 6.28 13.12 -10.62
C LEU A 117 5.54 12.82 -11.93
N LEU A 118 6.15 12.05 -12.84
CA LEU A 118 5.49 11.64 -14.09
C LEU A 118 4.24 10.81 -13.83
N LEU A 119 4.28 9.89 -12.88
CA LEU A 119 3.13 9.07 -12.51
C LEU A 119 2.06 9.91 -11.82
N GLU A 120 2.44 10.76 -10.87
CA GLU A 120 1.52 11.61 -10.12
C GLU A 120 0.79 12.59 -11.04
N TYR A 121 1.52 13.40 -11.81
CA TYR A 121 0.92 14.37 -12.72
C TYR A 121 0.24 13.70 -13.92
N GLY A 122 0.77 12.56 -14.40
CA GLY A 122 0.12 11.75 -15.43
C GLY A 122 -1.25 11.25 -14.97
N MET A 123 -1.35 10.69 -13.77
CA MET A 123 -2.65 10.27 -13.21
C MET A 123 -3.59 11.44 -12.99
N MET A 124 -3.08 12.58 -12.51
CA MET A 124 -3.88 13.79 -12.35
C MET A 124 -4.41 14.30 -13.70
N TYR A 125 -3.66 14.22 -14.77
CA TYR A 125 -4.05 14.62 -16.11
C TYR A 125 -5.12 13.68 -16.72
N PHE A 126 -4.90 12.35 -16.64
CA PHE A 126 -5.79 11.38 -17.29
C PHE A 126 -7.04 11.05 -16.48
N VAL A 127 -6.94 11.00 -15.16
CA VAL A 127 -8.02 10.57 -14.26
C VAL A 127 -8.66 11.75 -13.54
N GLY A 128 -7.91 12.85 -13.39
CA GLY A 128 -8.32 14.06 -12.68
C GLY A 128 -7.92 14.02 -11.19
N ALA A 129 -7.92 15.22 -10.58
CA ALA A 129 -7.53 15.43 -9.17
C ALA A 129 -8.69 15.21 -8.16
N GLN A 130 -9.86 14.75 -8.63
CA GLN A 130 -11.04 14.59 -7.79
C GLN A 130 -10.93 13.36 -6.90
N VAL A 131 -11.32 13.52 -5.63
CA VAL A 131 -11.44 12.38 -4.70
C VAL A 131 -12.53 11.44 -5.19
N ARG A 132 -12.19 10.18 -5.36
CA ARG A 132 -13.12 9.14 -5.81
C ARG A 132 -13.32 8.11 -4.72
N SER A 133 -14.58 7.77 -4.44
CA SER A 133 -14.91 6.71 -3.50
C SER A 133 -15.01 5.37 -4.23
N TYR A 134 -14.41 4.34 -3.66
CA TYR A 134 -14.56 2.97 -4.16
C TYR A 134 -16.02 2.52 -4.09
N PRO A 135 -16.52 1.79 -5.08
CA PRO A 135 -17.85 1.18 -4.98
C PRO A 135 -17.88 0.20 -3.80
N LYS A 136 -19.07 0.05 -3.22
CA LYS A 136 -19.29 -0.83 -2.07
C LYS A 136 -19.18 -2.30 -2.50
N LEU A 137 -17.99 -2.85 -2.46
CA LEU A 137 -17.70 -4.24 -2.86
C LEU A 137 -17.77 -5.24 -1.71
N LEU A 138 -17.63 -4.75 -0.47
CA LEU A 138 -17.66 -5.55 0.75
C LEU A 138 -18.86 -5.14 1.59
N SER A 139 -19.39 -6.11 2.37
CA SER A 139 -20.51 -5.84 3.27
C SER A 139 -20.17 -4.72 4.27
N GLU A 140 -21.10 -3.79 4.46
CA GLU A 140 -20.99 -2.69 5.42
C GLU A 140 -21.35 -3.13 6.85
N GLU A 141 -21.23 -4.42 7.15
CA GLU A 141 -21.47 -4.92 8.50
C GLU A 141 -20.52 -4.27 9.49
N VAL A 142 -21.09 -3.88 10.59
CA VAL A 142 -20.40 -3.17 11.66
C VAL A 142 -20.45 -4.03 12.91
N LEU A 143 -19.31 -4.31 13.48
CA LEU A 143 -19.19 -5.01 14.75
C LEU A 143 -19.07 -3.96 15.86
N THR A 144 -20.06 -3.88 16.72
CA THR A 144 -20.02 -2.98 17.88
C THR A 144 -19.59 -3.77 19.11
N ILE A 145 -18.45 -3.40 19.68
CA ILE A 145 -17.94 -3.96 20.94
C ILE A 145 -17.96 -2.83 21.97
N GLY A 146 -19.00 -2.83 22.80
CA GLY A 146 -19.25 -1.71 23.73
C GLY A 146 -19.55 -0.41 23.00
N SER A 147 -18.70 0.58 23.13
CA SER A 147 -18.79 1.88 22.44
C SER A 147 -17.93 1.97 21.16
N VAL A 148 -17.11 0.95 20.88
CA VAL A 148 -16.21 0.95 19.71
C VAL A 148 -16.89 0.31 18.52
N ILE A 149 -16.87 1.02 17.41
CA ILE A 149 -17.43 0.61 16.12
C ILE A 149 -16.32 0.12 15.21
N ILE A 150 -16.30 -1.18 14.89
CA ILE A 150 -15.32 -1.79 14.00
C ILE A 150 -16.02 -2.16 12.68
N LYS A 151 -15.63 -1.54 11.59
CA LYS A 151 -16.13 -1.91 10.27
C LYS A 151 -15.50 -3.25 9.85
N MET A 152 -16.30 -4.15 9.32
CA MET A 152 -15.83 -5.46 8.82
C MET A 152 -14.68 -5.29 7.80
N GLN A 153 -14.74 -4.21 7.01
CA GLN A 153 -13.68 -3.83 6.09
C GLN A 153 -12.31 -3.62 6.77
N GLN A 154 -12.27 -3.04 7.98
CA GLN A 154 -11.02 -2.85 8.74
C GLN A 154 -10.41 -4.19 9.15
N ILE A 155 -11.25 -5.14 9.55
CA ILE A 155 -10.82 -6.50 9.89
C ILE A 155 -10.22 -7.20 8.66
N TYR A 156 -10.89 -7.11 7.51
CA TYR A 156 -10.37 -7.68 6.27
C TYR A 156 -9.02 -7.06 5.86
N ILE A 157 -8.84 -5.76 6.01
CA ILE A 157 -7.57 -5.09 5.74
C ILE A 157 -6.47 -5.68 6.63
N VAL A 158 -6.66 -5.71 7.94
CA VAL A 158 -5.65 -6.20 8.88
C VAL A 158 -5.29 -7.66 8.60
N ILE A 159 -6.29 -8.53 8.40
CA ILE A 159 -6.06 -9.94 8.08
C ILE A 159 -5.30 -10.09 6.77
N THR A 160 -5.71 -9.38 5.73
CA THR A 160 -5.03 -9.43 4.42
C THR A 160 -3.58 -8.98 4.52
N VAL A 161 -3.31 -7.91 5.24
CA VAL A 161 -1.94 -7.41 5.46
C VAL A 161 -1.10 -8.44 6.21
N LEU A 162 -1.61 -9.05 7.27
CA LEU A 162 -0.89 -10.09 8.01
C LEU A 162 -0.59 -11.32 7.14
N VAL A 163 -1.55 -11.78 6.36
CA VAL A 163 -1.37 -12.91 5.44
C VAL A 163 -0.32 -12.58 4.38
N LEU A 164 -0.40 -11.41 3.75
CA LEU A 164 0.57 -10.98 2.74
C LEU A 164 1.97 -10.81 3.34
N MET A 165 2.08 -10.30 4.56
CA MET A 165 3.36 -10.16 5.26
C MET A 165 4.00 -11.53 5.51
N VAL A 166 3.23 -12.52 5.96
CA VAL A 166 3.72 -13.89 6.18
C VAL A 166 4.14 -14.54 4.85
N ILE A 167 3.33 -14.41 3.80
CA ILE A 167 3.65 -14.93 2.46
C ILE A 167 4.94 -14.29 1.95
N LEU A 168 5.08 -12.97 2.03
CA LEU A 168 6.26 -12.27 1.57
C LEU A 168 7.51 -12.71 2.34
N GLN A 169 7.41 -12.82 3.68
CA GLN A 169 8.51 -13.31 4.51
C GLN A 169 8.90 -14.74 4.15
N TYR A 170 7.93 -15.62 3.88
CA TYR A 170 8.17 -16.97 3.42
C TYR A 170 8.89 -17.00 2.06
N VAL A 171 8.40 -16.22 1.09
CA VAL A 171 9.01 -16.10 -0.24
C VAL A 171 10.46 -15.66 -0.13
N VAL A 172 10.75 -14.60 0.62
CA VAL A 172 12.11 -14.08 0.77
C VAL A 172 13.03 -15.05 1.50
N LYS A 173 12.55 -15.72 2.56
CA LYS A 173 13.41 -16.59 3.39
C LYS A 173 13.57 -18.01 2.85
N ARG A 174 12.55 -18.58 2.19
CA ARG A 174 12.49 -20.01 1.90
C ARG A 174 12.51 -20.36 0.41
N THR A 175 12.22 -19.44 -0.51
CA THR A 175 12.14 -19.76 -1.94
C THR A 175 13.48 -19.56 -2.67
N LYS A 176 13.59 -20.15 -3.88
CA LYS A 176 14.74 -19.95 -4.78
C LYS A 176 14.88 -18.48 -5.19
N VAL A 177 13.76 -17.81 -5.42
CA VAL A 177 13.71 -16.38 -5.73
C VAL A 177 14.28 -15.56 -4.58
N GLY A 178 13.88 -15.85 -3.34
CA GLY A 178 14.41 -15.16 -2.16
C GLY A 178 15.91 -15.45 -1.93
N LYS A 179 16.42 -16.64 -2.29
CA LYS A 179 17.88 -16.92 -2.27
C LYS A 179 18.62 -16.06 -3.30
N ALA A 180 18.10 -15.96 -4.52
CA ALA A 180 18.67 -15.11 -5.57
C ALA A 180 18.68 -13.63 -5.14
N MET A 181 17.57 -13.12 -4.57
CA MET A 181 17.48 -11.76 -4.05
C MET A 181 18.56 -11.47 -2.99
N ARG A 182 18.76 -12.38 -2.05
CA ARG A 182 19.80 -12.23 -1.01
C ARG A 182 21.22 -12.36 -1.58
N ALA A 183 21.43 -13.20 -2.57
CA ALA A 183 22.73 -13.30 -3.25
C ALA A 183 23.08 -11.96 -3.94
N VAL A 184 22.16 -11.39 -4.71
CA VAL A 184 22.35 -10.07 -5.35
C VAL A 184 22.56 -8.96 -4.32
N SER A 185 21.86 -9.00 -3.17
CA SER A 185 22.05 -8.00 -2.12
C SER A 185 23.39 -8.09 -1.40
N ALA A 186 24.02 -9.26 -1.41
CA ALA A 186 25.33 -9.51 -0.80
C ALA A 186 26.49 -9.22 -1.75
N ASP A 187 26.24 -9.25 -3.05
CA ASP A 187 27.20 -8.89 -4.09
C ASP A 187 27.42 -7.36 -4.04
N LYS A 188 28.63 -6.95 -3.73
CA LYS A 188 28.98 -5.54 -3.49
C LYS A 188 29.71 -4.90 -4.65
N ASP A 189 29.88 -5.63 -5.79
CA ASP A 189 30.59 -5.13 -6.95
C ASP A 189 29.70 -4.37 -7.91
#